data_39d5b8f08e138f068ce589386dd878ec
#
_entry.id   39d5b8f08e138f068ce589386dd878ec
#
_cell.length_a   1.000
_cell.length_b   1.000
_cell.length_c   1.000
_cell.angle_alpha   90.00
_cell.angle_beta   90.00
_cell.angle_gamma   90.00
#
_symmetry.space_group_name_H-M   'P 1'
#
loop_
_entity.id
_entity.type
_entity.pdbx_description
1 polymer ?
#
loop_
_entity_poly.entity_id
_entity_poly.type
_entity_poly.pdbx_seq_one_letter_code
_entity_poly.pdbx_strand_id
1 'polypeptide(L)'
;MFKKIFLLSVLIFSFSYAVDEMDIEKRRQEQQDFDNLIKSQDFNVSKSIGDNEQKNLVLNVNSIDLEGNTIFEDFQINTILRKYIGKNKNIYALINELENKYIERGYVTTKVGLNTEKSDFENGNISLFV
;
A
#
# COMPACT_ATOMS: atom_id res chain seq x y z
N MET A 1 16.70 -15.89 58.30
CA MET A 1 16.13 -14.76 57.54
C MET A 1 16.52 -14.73 56.08
N PHE A 2 17.74 -15.06 55.71
CA PHE A 2 18.21 -15.00 54.31
C PHE A 2 17.54 -16.00 53.34
N LYS A 3 17.12 -17.20 53.80
CA LYS A 3 16.45 -18.19 52.93
C LYS A 3 15.07 -17.74 52.39
N LYS A 4 14.34 -16.91 53.10
CA LYS A 4 13.02 -16.40 52.66
C LYS A 4 13.13 -15.31 51.63
N ILE A 5 14.16 -14.48 51.68
CA ILE A 5 14.41 -13.42 50.74
C ILE A 5 14.85 -13.97 49.36
N PHE A 6 15.65 -15.05 49.37
CA PHE A 6 16.08 -15.70 48.14
C PHE A 6 14.91 -16.38 47.39
N LEU A 7 13.97 -16.97 48.11
CA LEU A 7 12.77 -17.58 47.49
C LEU A 7 11.85 -16.53 46.84
N LEU A 8 11.76 -15.34 47.44
CA LEU A 8 10.96 -14.24 46.91
C LEU A 8 11.59 -13.64 45.62
N SER A 9 12.92 -13.55 45.58
CA SER A 9 13.62 -13.05 44.38
C SER A 9 13.50 -14.00 43.18
N VAL A 10 13.50 -15.31 43.40
CA VAL A 10 13.31 -16.30 42.32
C VAL A 10 11.89 -16.28 41.79
N LEU A 11 10.89 -16.00 42.63
CA LEU A 11 9.48 -15.87 42.20
C LEU A 11 9.23 -14.63 41.37
N ILE A 12 9.90 -13.51 41.68
CA ILE A 12 9.78 -12.27 40.88
C ILE A 12 10.46 -12.44 39.52
N PHE A 13 11.59 -13.17 39.46
CA PHE A 13 12.28 -13.42 38.19
C PHE A 13 11.49 -14.35 37.26
N SER A 14 10.82 -15.37 37.77
CA SER A 14 9.98 -16.26 36.97
C SER A 14 8.71 -15.55 36.44
N PHE A 15 8.20 -14.53 37.16
CA PHE A 15 7.05 -13.76 36.67
C PHE A 15 7.42 -12.80 35.53
N SER A 16 8.64 -12.26 35.51
CA SER A 16 9.13 -11.39 34.43
C SER A 16 9.26 -12.14 33.11
N TYR A 17 9.69 -13.40 33.12
CA TYR A 17 9.81 -14.19 31.88
C TYR A 17 8.46 -14.61 31.30
N ALA A 18 7.46 -14.86 32.14
CA ALA A 18 6.12 -15.25 31.69
C ALA A 18 5.36 -14.10 31.00
N VAL A 19 5.62 -12.85 31.38
CA VAL A 19 4.98 -11.68 30.77
C VAL A 19 5.54 -11.42 29.37
N ASP A 20 6.81 -11.69 29.14
CA ASP A 20 7.47 -11.47 27.83
C ASP A 20 7.03 -12.50 26.78
N GLU A 21 6.83 -13.77 27.19
CA GLU A 21 6.32 -14.82 26.28
C GLU A 21 4.86 -14.58 25.86
N MET A 22 4.02 -14.12 26.75
CA MET A 22 2.61 -13.82 26.45
C MET A 22 2.48 -12.64 25.47
N ASP A 23 3.36 -11.65 25.53
CA ASP A 23 3.33 -10.49 24.66
C ASP A 23 3.81 -10.84 23.24
N ILE A 24 4.76 -11.75 23.12
CA ILE A 24 5.26 -12.27 21.84
C ILE A 24 4.20 -13.14 21.14
N GLU A 25 3.52 -14.00 21.89
CA GLU A 25 2.46 -14.87 21.36
C GLU A 25 1.26 -14.05 20.88
N LYS A 26 0.87 -13.02 21.62
CA LYS A 26 -0.21 -12.09 21.24
C LYS A 26 0.10 -11.34 19.95
N ARG A 27 1.31 -10.82 19.81
CA ARG A 27 1.75 -10.14 18.57
C ARG A 27 1.79 -11.09 17.37
N ARG A 28 2.16 -12.36 17.60
CA ARG A 28 2.18 -13.38 16.56
C ARG A 28 0.77 -13.76 16.10
N GLN A 29 -0.19 -13.82 17.01
CA GLN A 29 -1.61 -14.02 16.68
C GLN A 29 -2.21 -12.83 15.96
N GLU A 30 -1.96 -11.61 16.41
CA GLU A 30 -2.42 -10.39 15.73
C GLU A 30 -1.87 -10.30 14.29
N GLN A 31 -0.64 -10.75 14.08
CA GLN A 31 -0.03 -10.77 12.74
C GLN A 31 -0.62 -11.87 11.85
N GLN A 32 -0.94 -13.04 12.40
CA GLN A 32 -1.63 -14.11 11.68
C GLN A 32 -3.07 -13.74 11.34
N ASP A 33 -3.78 -13.06 12.23
CA ASP A 33 -5.14 -12.58 11.99
C ASP A 33 -5.16 -11.48 10.92
N PHE A 34 -4.18 -10.60 10.91
CA PHE A 34 -3.99 -9.60 9.86
C PHE A 34 -3.69 -10.24 8.50
N ASP A 35 -2.80 -11.23 8.45
CA ASP A 35 -2.47 -11.98 7.23
C ASP A 35 -3.69 -12.79 6.72
N ASN A 36 -4.50 -13.34 7.63
CA ASN A 36 -5.73 -14.04 7.28
C ASN A 36 -6.82 -13.08 6.79
N LEU A 37 -6.91 -11.88 7.35
CA LEU A 37 -7.82 -10.83 6.88
C LEU A 37 -7.46 -10.36 5.47
N ILE A 38 -6.17 -10.20 5.18
CA ILE A 38 -5.69 -9.88 3.82
C ILE A 38 -6.01 -11.02 2.84
N LYS A 39 -5.88 -12.27 3.27
CA LYS A 39 -6.19 -13.45 2.44
C LYS A 39 -7.69 -13.69 2.26
N SER A 40 -8.53 -13.29 3.20
CA SER A 40 -9.99 -13.46 3.14
C SER A 40 -10.70 -12.32 2.42
N GLN A 41 -10.06 -11.19 2.24
CA GLN A 41 -10.49 -10.21 1.26
C GLN A 41 -10.03 -10.71 -0.10
N ASP A 42 -10.84 -11.58 -0.69
CA ASP A 42 -10.78 -11.87 -2.11
C ASP A 42 -10.99 -10.57 -2.90
N PHE A 43 -9.92 -9.79 -2.96
CA PHE A 43 -9.72 -8.94 -4.09
C PHE A 43 -9.53 -9.91 -5.27
N ASN A 44 -10.54 -10.08 -6.06
CA ASN A 44 -10.46 -10.68 -7.39
C ASN A 44 -9.57 -9.80 -8.28
N VAL A 45 -8.32 -9.65 -7.87
CA VAL A 45 -7.23 -9.30 -8.76
C VAL A 45 -6.75 -10.63 -9.30
N SER A 46 -7.16 -10.92 -10.51
CA SER A 46 -6.68 -12.06 -11.29
C SER A 46 -5.24 -12.34 -11.00
N LYS A 47 -5.04 -13.51 -10.37
CA LYS A 47 -3.81 -14.23 -10.18
C LYS A 47 -2.85 -14.07 -11.36
N SER A 48 -1.79 -13.31 -11.17
CA SER A 48 -0.49 -13.62 -11.73
C SER A 48 0.58 -12.92 -10.90
N ILE A 49 1.13 -13.65 -9.96
CA ILE A 49 2.35 -13.27 -9.27
C ILE A 49 3.46 -14.07 -9.93
N GLY A 50 4.06 -13.48 -10.92
CA GLY A 50 5.42 -13.76 -11.35
C GLY A 50 6.19 -12.47 -11.14
N ASP A 51 7.20 -12.48 -10.28
CA ASP A 51 8.19 -11.42 -10.20
C ASP A 51 8.72 -11.14 -11.61
N ASN A 52 8.47 -9.92 -12.11
CA ASN A 52 8.86 -9.36 -13.42
C ASN A 52 7.78 -9.29 -14.53
N GLU A 53 6.53 -9.53 -14.30
CA GLU A 53 5.52 -9.09 -15.25
C GLU A 53 5.23 -7.59 -15.01
N GLN A 54 5.75 -6.78 -15.90
CA GLN A 54 5.42 -5.37 -16.04
C GLN A 54 3.91 -5.28 -16.21
N LYS A 55 3.18 -4.85 -15.16
CA LYS A 55 1.73 -4.68 -15.25
C LYS A 55 1.43 -3.74 -16.41
N ASN A 56 0.74 -4.23 -17.42
CA ASN A 56 0.35 -3.47 -18.60
C ASN A 56 -1.17 -3.36 -18.65
N LEU A 57 -1.69 -2.16 -18.44
CA LEU A 57 -3.08 -1.83 -18.71
C LEU A 57 -3.09 -0.77 -19.82
N VAL A 58 -3.30 -1.21 -21.05
CA VAL A 58 -3.27 -0.35 -22.22
C VAL A 58 -4.71 -0.02 -22.65
N LEU A 59 -5.05 1.26 -22.64
CA LEU A 59 -6.39 1.77 -22.90
C LEU A 59 -6.35 2.95 -23.89
N ASN A 60 -7.51 3.22 -24.48
CA ASN A 60 -7.75 4.51 -25.13
C ASN A 60 -8.26 5.45 -24.03
N VAL A 61 -7.53 6.54 -23.79
CA VAL A 61 -7.78 7.45 -22.66
C VAL A 61 -8.29 8.78 -23.20
N ASN A 62 -9.47 9.17 -22.76
CA ASN A 62 -10.10 10.46 -23.11
C ASN A 62 -9.87 11.51 -22.03
N SER A 63 -9.90 11.11 -20.76
CA SER A 63 -9.63 12.02 -19.65
C SER A 63 -8.97 11.27 -18.48
N ILE A 64 -8.20 12.00 -17.70
CA ILE A 64 -7.57 11.51 -16.47
C ILE A 64 -7.79 12.54 -15.39
N ASP A 65 -8.29 12.08 -14.25
CA ASP A 65 -8.44 12.87 -13.03
C ASP A 65 -7.55 12.30 -11.92
N LEU A 66 -6.93 13.17 -11.11
CA LEU A 66 -6.09 12.80 -9.97
C LEU A 66 -6.60 13.47 -8.71
N GLU A 67 -7.19 12.69 -7.82
CA GLU A 67 -7.66 13.14 -6.52
C GLU A 67 -6.54 13.05 -5.47
N GLY A 68 -6.59 13.92 -4.46
CA GLY A 68 -5.69 13.89 -3.29
C GLY A 68 -4.34 14.57 -3.47
N ASN A 69 -4.04 15.11 -4.67
CA ASN A 69 -2.81 15.88 -4.87
C ASN A 69 -2.86 17.19 -4.07
N THR A 70 -1.97 17.33 -3.09
CA THR A 70 -1.80 18.54 -2.28
C THR A 70 -0.37 19.12 -2.35
N ILE A 71 0.52 18.46 -3.11
CA ILE A 71 1.95 18.76 -3.15
C ILE A 71 2.36 19.56 -4.37
N PHE A 72 1.73 19.25 -5.51
CA PHE A 72 2.07 19.85 -6.79
C PHE A 72 0.97 20.80 -7.27
N GLU A 73 1.40 21.86 -7.97
CA GLU A 73 0.47 22.73 -8.68
C GLU A 73 -0.21 21.98 -9.83
N ASP A 74 -1.47 22.32 -10.10
CA ASP A 74 -2.28 21.63 -11.12
C ASP A 74 -1.60 21.58 -12.48
N PHE A 75 -0.90 22.63 -12.88
CA PHE A 75 -0.20 22.65 -14.18
C PHE A 75 0.92 21.62 -14.28
N GLN A 76 1.60 21.31 -13.16
CA GLN A 76 2.69 20.33 -13.12
C GLN A 76 2.15 18.93 -13.33
N ILE A 77 1.07 18.60 -12.61
CA ILE A 77 0.36 17.32 -12.74
C ILE A 77 -0.27 17.21 -14.13
N ASN A 78 -0.98 18.21 -14.59
CA ASN A 78 -1.63 18.19 -15.90
C ASN A 78 -0.62 18.01 -17.05
N THR A 79 0.61 18.48 -16.90
CA THR A 79 1.67 18.25 -17.89
C THR A 79 2.01 16.75 -18.02
N ILE A 80 1.98 16.01 -16.91
CA ILE A 80 2.18 14.56 -16.92
C ILE A 80 0.94 13.86 -17.48
N LEU A 81 -0.26 14.17 -16.97
CA LEU A 81 -1.50 13.50 -17.36
C LEU A 81 -1.76 13.60 -18.87
N ARG A 82 -1.52 14.77 -19.48
CA ARG A 82 -1.71 15.00 -20.93
C ARG A 82 -0.90 14.06 -21.82
N LYS A 83 0.25 13.58 -21.39
CA LYS A 83 1.06 12.63 -22.15
C LYS A 83 0.34 11.27 -22.32
N TYR A 84 -0.57 10.96 -21.41
CA TYR A 84 -1.28 9.70 -21.34
C TYR A 84 -2.74 9.79 -21.82
N ILE A 85 -3.13 10.92 -22.39
CA ILE A 85 -4.40 11.04 -23.12
C ILE A 85 -4.18 10.59 -24.57
N GLY A 86 -5.12 9.82 -25.12
CA GLY A 86 -5.10 9.31 -26.48
C GLY A 86 -5.16 7.79 -26.58
N LYS A 87 -4.78 7.26 -27.73
CA LYS A 87 -4.88 5.82 -28.03
C LYS A 87 -3.70 5.03 -27.44
N ASN A 88 -3.98 3.80 -27.03
CA ASN A 88 -2.96 2.81 -26.60
C ASN A 88 -2.05 3.33 -25.48
N LYS A 89 -2.61 3.93 -24.46
CA LYS A 89 -1.86 4.46 -23.31
C LYS A 89 -1.78 3.44 -22.18
N ASN A 90 -0.58 3.28 -21.65
CA ASN A 90 -0.33 2.38 -20.51
C ASN A 90 -0.56 3.14 -19.20
N ILE A 91 -1.60 2.76 -18.45
CA ILE A 91 -1.99 3.42 -17.20
C ILE A 91 -0.98 3.14 -16.07
N TYR A 92 -0.37 1.95 -16.03
CA TYR A 92 0.66 1.69 -15.02
C TYR A 92 1.95 2.49 -15.26
N ALA A 93 2.28 2.81 -16.51
CA ALA A 93 3.39 3.70 -16.81
C ALA A 93 3.11 5.13 -16.30
N LEU A 94 1.87 5.61 -16.43
CA LEU A 94 1.43 6.88 -15.84
C LEU A 94 1.55 6.86 -14.31
N ILE A 95 1.04 5.81 -13.65
CA ILE A 95 1.11 5.66 -12.20
C ILE A 95 2.55 5.73 -11.73
N ASN A 96 3.45 5.00 -12.37
CA ASN A 96 4.88 5.01 -12.04
C ASN A 96 5.52 6.40 -12.25
N GLU A 97 5.17 7.11 -13.33
CA GLU A 97 5.69 8.47 -13.56
C GLU A 97 5.22 9.44 -12.47
N LEU A 98 3.96 9.35 -12.06
CA LEU A 98 3.42 10.14 -10.96
C LEU A 98 4.12 9.79 -9.63
N GLU A 99 4.21 8.52 -9.26
CA GLU A 99 4.90 8.10 -8.03
C GLU A 99 6.35 8.61 -7.98
N ASN A 100 7.09 8.47 -9.09
CA ASN A 100 8.45 8.99 -9.19
C ASN A 100 8.53 10.49 -8.97
N LYS A 101 7.53 11.24 -9.45
CA LYS A 101 7.45 12.69 -9.24
C LYS A 101 7.33 13.05 -7.76
N TYR A 102 6.55 12.30 -6.98
CA TYR A 102 6.45 12.46 -5.52
C TYR A 102 7.74 12.06 -4.82
N ILE A 103 8.37 10.96 -5.23
CA ILE A 103 9.65 10.48 -4.69
C ILE A 103 10.75 11.52 -4.88
N GLU A 104 10.85 12.14 -6.06
CA GLU A 104 11.82 13.21 -6.35
C GLU A 104 11.67 14.42 -5.41
N ARG A 105 10.49 14.66 -4.88
CA ARG A 105 10.20 15.70 -3.87
C ARG A 105 10.43 15.23 -2.44
N GLY A 106 10.85 13.98 -2.22
CA GLY A 106 11.10 13.40 -0.90
C GLY A 106 9.91 12.64 -0.29
N TYR A 107 8.80 12.51 -1.00
CA TYR A 107 7.60 11.78 -0.55
C TYR A 107 7.71 10.30 -0.90
N VAL A 108 8.71 9.62 -0.35
CA VAL A 108 9.10 8.24 -0.71
C VAL A 108 8.06 7.16 -0.37
N THR A 109 7.10 7.46 0.49
CA THR A 109 6.03 6.54 0.90
C THR A 109 4.73 6.76 0.12
N THR A 110 4.67 7.76 -0.75
CA THR A 110 3.48 8.07 -1.55
C THR A 110 3.21 6.96 -2.55
N LYS A 111 1.95 6.59 -2.67
CA LYS A 111 1.44 5.65 -3.66
C LYS A 111 0.33 6.29 -4.46
N VAL A 112 0.34 6.02 -5.76
CA VAL A 112 -0.72 6.41 -6.67
C VAL A 112 -1.54 5.16 -7.02
N GLY A 113 -2.84 5.24 -6.80
CA GLY A 113 -3.76 4.14 -7.08
C GLY A 113 -4.74 4.44 -8.20
N LEU A 114 -5.23 3.39 -8.84
CA LEU A 114 -6.32 3.46 -9.81
C LEU A 114 -7.65 3.31 -9.08
N ASN A 115 -8.53 4.31 -9.19
CA ASN A 115 -9.89 4.23 -8.65
C ASN A 115 -10.81 3.55 -9.67
N THR A 116 -11.00 2.26 -9.51
CA THR A 116 -11.81 1.45 -10.44
C THR A 116 -13.30 1.75 -10.37
N GLU A 117 -13.79 2.23 -9.23
CA GLU A 117 -15.20 2.57 -9.04
C GLU A 117 -15.59 3.87 -9.74
N LYS A 118 -14.65 4.84 -9.76
CA LYS A 118 -14.87 6.14 -10.42
C LYS A 118 -14.41 6.17 -11.88
N SER A 119 -13.62 5.18 -12.29
CA SER A 119 -13.14 5.09 -13.67
C SER A 119 -14.20 4.49 -14.59
N ASP A 120 -14.33 5.08 -15.76
CA ASP A 120 -15.15 4.56 -16.86
C ASP A 120 -14.24 4.12 -18.00
N PHE A 121 -13.86 2.86 -17.96
CA PHE A 121 -12.88 2.28 -18.90
C PHE A 121 -13.45 2.17 -20.32
N GLU A 122 -14.77 2.05 -20.48
CA GLU A 122 -15.44 1.96 -21.79
C GLU A 122 -15.34 3.30 -22.53
N ASN A 123 -15.51 4.39 -21.80
CA ASN A 123 -15.40 5.75 -22.33
C ASN A 123 -14.00 6.35 -22.15
N GLY A 124 -13.03 5.60 -21.60
CA GLY A 124 -11.67 6.05 -21.44
C GLY A 124 -11.47 7.16 -20.40
N ASN A 125 -12.35 7.25 -19.41
CA ASN A 125 -12.23 8.21 -18.32
C ASN A 125 -11.58 7.51 -17.11
N ILE A 126 -10.38 7.94 -16.78
CA ILE A 126 -9.55 7.30 -15.74
C ILE A 126 -9.51 8.20 -14.51
N SER A 127 -9.82 7.61 -13.35
CA SER A 127 -9.69 8.26 -12.06
C SER A 127 -8.55 7.63 -11.26
N LEU A 128 -7.62 8.46 -10.80
CA LEU A 128 -6.49 8.09 -9.96
C LEU A 128 -6.62 8.77 -8.60
N PHE A 129 -5.94 8.24 -7.59
CA PHE A 129 -5.82 8.88 -6.27
C PHE A 129 -4.41 8.77 -5.72
N VAL A 130 -4.03 9.73 -4.87
CA VAL A 130 -2.74 9.79 -4.16
C VAL A 130 -2.97 9.70 -2.65
#